data_8ee48346da3abf6e2cc1f784b34a5a15
#
_entry.id   8ee48346da3abf6e2cc1f784b34a5a15
#
_cell.length_a   1.000
_cell.length_b   1.000
_cell.length_c   1.000
_cell.angle_alpha   90.00
_cell.angle_beta   90.00
_cell.angle_gamma   90.00
#
_symmetry.space_group_name_H-M   'P 1'
#
loop_
_entity.id
_entity.type
_entity.pdbx_description
1 polymer ?
#
loop_
_entity_poly.entity_id
_entity_poly.type
_entity_poly.pdbx_seq_one_letter_code
_entity_poly.pdbx_strand_id
1 'polypeptide(L)'
;MSNDGVNAGRRRFLVAATSVVGAAGAVGAATPFVGSWFPSAKAKAAGAPVKVNIAKVEPGQQMVAEWRGQPVFIVRRTEEILANLTKIEGSVADPESAASVQPAYVDKKTRAIKPELLVLVGLCTHLGCSPSFRPEVAPADLGPDWVGGYFCPCHGSRYDMAGRVYKACLLYTSPSPRDKRQ
;
A
#
# COMPACT_ATOMS: atom_id res chain seq x y z
N MET A 1 62.64 15.01 28.92
CA MET A 1 62.56 15.92 27.74
C MET A 1 61.93 17.20 28.26
N SER A 2 62.76 18.28 28.43
CA SER A 2 62.29 19.55 28.93
C SER A 2 61.44 20.27 27.89
N ASN A 3 60.26 20.74 28.31
CA ASN A 3 59.33 21.53 27.47
C ASN A 3 59.78 23.00 27.34
N ASP A 4 61.09 23.24 27.34
CA ASP A 4 61.67 24.56 27.29
C ASP A 4 61.50 25.17 25.89
N GLY A 5 60.49 26.04 25.75
CA GLY A 5 60.21 26.78 24.53
C GLY A 5 58.72 26.75 24.08
N VAL A 6 57.87 25.92 24.65
CA VAL A 6 56.45 25.87 24.27
C VAL A 6 55.64 26.70 25.26
N ASN A 7 55.01 27.77 24.79
CA ASN A 7 54.04 28.53 25.58
C ASN A 7 52.74 27.70 25.76
N ALA A 8 52.56 27.10 26.94
CA ALA A 8 51.44 26.23 27.26
C ALA A 8 50.04 26.94 27.13
N GLY A 9 50.01 28.25 27.44
CA GLY A 9 48.79 29.05 27.28
C GLY A 9 48.37 29.21 25.82
N ARG A 10 49.35 29.54 24.96
CA ARG A 10 49.09 29.66 23.50
C ARG A 10 48.69 28.32 22.89
N ARG A 11 49.32 27.21 23.30
CA ARG A 11 48.97 25.86 22.83
C ARG A 11 47.52 25.50 23.21
N ARG A 12 47.11 25.72 24.47
CA ARG A 12 45.74 25.46 24.93
C ARG A 12 44.73 26.31 24.18
N PHE A 13 45.02 27.58 23.97
CA PHE A 13 44.13 28.47 23.20
C PHE A 13 43.96 28.00 21.76
N LEU A 14 45.06 27.68 21.08
CA LEU A 14 45.00 27.20 19.69
C LEU A 14 44.26 25.86 19.58
N VAL A 15 44.50 24.93 20.48
CA VAL A 15 43.79 23.64 20.50
C VAL A 15 42.32 23.87 20.76
N ALA A 16 41.94 24.70 21.71
CA ALA A 16 40.52 24.99 21.99
C ALA A 16 39.85 25.67 20.80
N ALA A 17 40.47 26.68 20.21
CA ALA A 17 39.92 27.39 19.05
C ALA A 17 39.74 26.48 17.85
N THR A 18 40.75 25.67 17.52
CA THR A 18 40.62 24.70 16.39
C THR A 18 39.62 23.62 16.67
N SER A 19 39.46 23.15 17.92
CA SER A 19 38.46 22.17 18.30
C SER A 19 37.05 22.72 18.14
N VAL A 20 36.79 23.97 18.55
CA VAL A 20 35.47 24.61 18.39
C VAL A 20 35.13 24.80 16.90
N VAL A 21 36.05 25.32 16.11
CA VAL A 21 35.86 25.51 14.67
C VAL A 21 35.65 24.14 13.97
N GLY A 22 36.49 23.16 14.33
CA GLY A 22 36.35 21.80 13.81
C GLY A 22 35.01 21.14 14.16
N ALA A 23 34.55 21.30 15.40
CA ALA A 23 33.22 20.81 15.81
C ALA A 23 32.06 21.50 15.04
N ALA A 24 32.14 22.83 14.89
CA ALA A 24 31.15 23.58 14.11
C ALA A 24 31.15 23.13 12.65
N GLY A 25 32.32 22.92 12.05
CA GLY A 25 32.44 22.36 10.69
C GLY A 25 31.87 20.97 10.56
N ALA A 26 32.12 20.08 11.52
CA ALA A 26 31.56 18.72 11.54
C ALA A 26 30.04 18.72 11.64
N VAL A 27 29.46 19.55 12.53
CA VAL A 27 28.03 19.74 12.65
C VAL A 27 27.44 20.27 11.34
N GLY A 28 28.06 21.30 10.75
CA GLY A 28 27.61 21.86 9.46
C GLY A 28 27.62 20.83 8.33
N ALA A 29 28.67 20.02 8.26
CA ALA A 29 28.79 18.95 7.28
C ALA A 29 27.77 17.81 7.52
N ALA A 30 27.52 17.47 8.78
CA ALA A 30 26.55 16.40 9.12
C ALA A 30 25.08 16.80 8.88
N THR A 31 24.75 18.09 8.98
CA THR A 31 23.37 18.61 8.89
C THR A 31 22.61 18.13 7.64
N PRO A 32 23.14 18.24 6.39
CA PRO A 32 22.43 17.78 5.20
C PRO A 32 22.23 16.26 5.19
N PHE A 33 23.17 15.49 5.74
CA PHE A 33 23.04 14.02 5.79
C PHE A 33 21.96 13.59 6.78
N VAL A 34 21.93 14.16 7.99
CA VAL A 34 20.87 13.91 8.97
C VAL A 34 19.52 14.42 8.44
N GLY A 35 19.50 15.58 7.80
CA GLY A 35 18.31 16.16 7.18
C GLY A 35 17.72 15.27 6.08
N SER A 36 18.54 14.52 5.36
CA SER A 36 18.08 13.61 4.30
C SER A 36 17.27 12.40 4.82
N TRP A 37 17.37 12.08 6.11
CA TRP A 37 16.58 10.99 6.72
C TRP A 37 15.13 11.39 6.97
N PHE A 38 14.82 12.68 6.97
CA PHE A 38 13.45 13.16 7.12
C PHE A 38 12.73 13.17 5.76
N PRO A 39 11.45 12.78 5.72
CA PRO A 39 10.69 12.75 4.48
C PRO A 39 10.58 14.16 3.87
N SER A 40 10.81 14.25 2.55
CA SER A 40 10.62 15.49 1.78
C SER A 40 9.16 15.97 1.81
N ALA A 41 8.92 17.23 1.46
CA ALA A 41 7.56 17.76 1.32
C ALA A 41 6.74 16.96 0.30
N LYS A 42 7.36 16.51 -0.79
CA LYS A 42 6.73 15.63 -1.80
C LYS A 42 6.34 14.28 -1.21
N ALA A 43 7.21 13.66 -0.41
CA ALA A 43 6.92 12.37 0.24
C ALA A 43 5.79 12.51 1.27
N LYS A 44 5.76 13.61 2.04
CA LYS A 44 4.67 13.92 2.98
C LYS A 44 3.35 14.13 2.24
N ALA A 45 3.35 14.87 1.14
CA ALA A 45 2.17 15.11 0.32
C ALA A 45 1.64 13.83 -0.33
N ALA A 46 2.52 12.94 -0.82
CA ALA A 46 2.14 11.65 -1.39
C ALA A 46 1.44 10.72 -0.37
N GLY A 47 1.73 10.89 0.93
CA GLY A 47 1.09 10.15 2.02
C GLY A 47 -0.22 10.76 2.51
N ALA A 48 -0.61 11.92 2.03
CA ALA A 48 -1.83 12.62 2.47
C ALA A 48 -3.10 11.87 2.05
N PRO A 49 -4.21 12.04 2.79
CA PRO A 49 -5.51 11.53 2.38
C PRO A 49 -5.96 12.14 1.04
N VAL A 50 -6.43 11.30 0.13
CA VAL A 50 -7.00 11.71 -1.16
C VAL A 50 -8.52 11.73 -1.04
N LYS A 51 -9.14 12.82 -1.50
CA LYS A 51 -10.60 12.92 -1.61
C LYS A 51 -11.02 12.61 -3.03
N VAL A 52 -11.87 11.60 -3.19
CA VAL A 52 -12.37 11.17 -4.49
C VAL A 52 -13.88 11.34 -4.54
N ASN A 53 -14.39 11.94 -5.63
CA ASN A 53 -15.83 12.07 -5.84
C ASN A 53 -16.36 10.79 -6.49
N ILE A 54 -17.09 10.00 -5.72
CA ILE A 54 -17.67 8.72 -6.14
C ILE A 54 -19.08 8.86 -6.76
N ALA A 55 -19.64 10.07 -6.84
CA ALA A 55 -20.99 10.28 -7.35
C ALA A 55 -21.15 9.86 -8.84
N LYS A 56 -20.04 9.90 -9.60
CA LYS A 56 -20.01 9.54 -11.02
C LYS A 56 -19.83 8.03 -11.28
N VAL A 57 -19.57 7.24 -10.24
CA VAL A 57 -19.39 5.78 -10.39
C VAL A 57 -20.77 5.14 -10.40
N GLU A 58 -21.17 4.60 -11.54
CA GLU A 58 -22.44 3.88 -11.68
C GLU A 58 -22.37 2.48 -11.02
N PRO A 59 -23.50 1.90 -10.63
CA PRO A 59 -23.55 0.52 -10.14
C PRO A 59 -22.90 -0.45 -11.14
N GLY A 60 -22.04 -1.34 -10.64
CA GLY A 60 -21.27 -2.28 -11.47
C GLY A 60 -19.98 -1.70 -12.08
N GLN A 61 -19.74 -0.40 -11.96
CA GLN A 61 -18.55 0.25 -12.53
C GLN A 61 -17.41 0.40 -11.52
N GLN A 62 -16.20 0.50 -12.07
CA GLN A 62 -14.97 0.78 -11.36
C GLN A 62 -14.41 2.15 -11.73
N MET A 63 -13.91 2.87 -10.73
CA MET A 63 -13.06 4.04 -10.87
C MET A 63 -11.67 3.71 -10.28
N VAL A 64 -10.63 4.30 -10.85
CA VAL A 64 -9.26 4.20 -10.34
C VAL A 64 -8.82 5.56 -9.82
N ALA A 65 -8.34 5.58 -8.59
CA ALA A 65 -7.69 6.75 -7.98
C ALA A 65 -6.23 6.40 -7.66
N GLU A 66 -5.38 7.41 -7.58
CA GLU A 66 -3.99 7.22 -7.15
C GLU A 66 -3.83 7.64 -5.70
N TRP A 67 -3.18 6.79 -4.89
CA TRP A 67 -2.78 7.12 -3.53
C TRP A 67 -1.42 6.51 -3.23
N ARG A 68 -0.48 7.33 -2.81
CA ARG A 68 0.91 6.93 -2.53
C ARG A 68 1.61 6.27 -3.72
N GLY A 69 1.31 6.72 -4.94
CA GLY A 69 1.87 6.12 -6.16
C GLY A 69 1.32 4.73 -6.48
N GLN A 70 0.21 4.33 -5.87
CA GLN A 70 -0.44 3.04 -6.11
C GLN A 70 -1.86 3.25 -6.61
N PRO A 71 -2.34 2.41 -7.55
CA PRO A 71 -3.73 2.45 -7.98
C PRO A 71 -4.64 1.98 -6.84
N VAL A 72 -5.69 2.72 -6.59
CA VAL A 72 -6.77 2.35 -5.69
C VAL A 72 -8.02 2.16 -6.51
N PHE A 73 -8.56 0.97 -6.48
CA PHE A 73 -9.80 0.61 -7.16
C PHE A 73 -10.99 0.93 -6.26
N ILE A 74 -11.94 1.65 -6.81
CA ILE A 74 -13.21 2.01 -6.16
C ILE A 74 -14.32 1.45 -7.03
N VAL A 75 -15.10 0.52 -6.49
CA VAL A 75 -16.17 -0.17 -7.24
C VAL A 75 -17.48 0.04 -6.51
N ARG A 76 -18.50 0.42 -7.26
CA ARG A 76 -19.88 0.41 -6.79
C ARG A 76 -20.52 -0.93 -7.14
N ARG A 77 -20.60 -1.82 -6.15
CA ARG A 77 -21.15 -3.18 -6.31
C ARG A 77 -22.67 -3.13 -6.35
N THR A 78 -23.26 -3.97 -7.20
CA THR A 78 -24.71 -4.21 -7.27
C THR A 78 -25.12 -5.29 -6.26
N GLU A 79 -26.40 -5.40 -6.00
CA GLU A 79 -26.95 -6.49 -5.17
C GLU A 79 -26.60 -7.87 -5.74
N GLU A 80 -26.61 -8.00 -7.06
CA GLU A 80 -26.23 -9.24 -7.75
C GLU A 80 -24.77 -9.61 -7.47
N ILE A 81 -23.84 -8.64 -7.55
CA ILE A 81 -22.42 -8.84 -7.21
C ILE A 81 -22.29 -9.30 -5.76
N LEU A 82 -23.01 -8.68 -4.83
CA LEU A 82 -22.99 -9.06 -3.42
C LEU A 82 -23.55 -10.46 -3.18
N ALA A 83 -24.63 -10.83 -3.85
CA ALA A 83 -25.19 -12.19 -3.79
C ALA A 83 -24.22 -13.24 -4.35
N ASN A 84 -23.47 -12.91 -5.38
CA ASN A 84 -22.46 -13.79 -5.96
C ASN A 84 -21.27 -14.04 -5.03
N LEU A 85 -20.90 -13.09 -4.16
CA LEU A 85 -19.85 -13.31 -3.16
C LEU A 85 -20.16 -14.49 -2.21
N THR A 86 -21.42 -14.67 -1.87
CA THR A 86 -21.87 -15.79 -1.03
C THR A 86 -21.83 -17.12 -1.78
N LYS A 87 -22.22 -17.13 -3.08
CA LYS A 87 -22.21 -18.35 -3.90
C LYS A 87 -20.82 -18.95 -4.06
N ILE A 88 -19.76 -18.11 -4.09
CA ILE A 88 -18.38 -18.55 -4.34
C ILE A 88 -17.55 -18.74 -3.07
N GLU A 89 -18.13 -18.67 -1.88
CA GLU A 89 -17.39 -18.87 -0.61
C GLU A 89 -16.57 -20.17 -0.60
N GLY A 90 -17.13 -21.24 -1.18
CA GLY A 90 -16.41 -22.51 -1.32
C GLY A 90 -15.21 -22.49 -2.28
N SER A 91 -15.16 -21.53 -3.20
CA SER A 91 -14.12 -21.43 -4.24
C SER A 91 -12.99 -20.47 -3.86
N VAL A 92 -13.15 -19.63 -2.83
CA VAL A 92 -12.09 -18.73 -2.35
C VAL A 92 -11.29 -19.36 -1.23
N ALA A 93 -10.01 -18.94 -1.11
CA ALA A 93 -9.08 -19.53 -0.14
C ALA A 93 -9.38 -19.11 1.31
N ASP A 94 -9.84 -17.87 1.51
CA ASP A 94 -10.09 -17.28 2.84
C ASP A 94 -11.43 -16.53 2.83
N PRO A 95 -12.56 -17.24 2.87
CA PRO A 95 -13.90 -16.64 2.76
C PRO A 95 -14.23 -15.71 3.92
N GLU A 96 -13.80 -16.04 5.14
CA GLU A 96 -14.06 -15.25 6.35
C GLU A 96 -12.96 -14.23 6.64
N SER A 97 -11.98 -14.05 5.75
CA SER A 97 -10.85 -13.15 5.95
C SER A 97 -10.11 -13.38 7.28
N ALA A 98 -9.97 -14.67 7.68
CA ALA A 98 -9.32 -15.05 8.92
C ALA A 98 -7.79 -15.00 8.83
N ALA A 99 -7.25 -15.35 7.65
CA ALA A 99 -5.81 -15.31 7.37
C ALA A 99 -5.36 -13.94 6.86
N SER A 100 -6.25 -13.15 6.26
CA SER A 100 -5.92 -11.80 5.77
C SER A 100 -6.11 -10.76 6.86
N VAL A 101 -5.14 -9.86 7.01
CA VAL A 101 -5.24 -8.74 7.95
C VAL A 101 -6.16 -7.67 7.38
N GLN A 102 -7.36 -7.56 7.95
CA GLN A 102 -8.35 -6.55 7.59
C GLN A 102 -8.54 -5.55 8.73
N PRO A 103 -8.82 -4.26 8.44
CA PRO A 103 -9.15 -3.32 9.49
C PRO A 103 -10.38 -3.78 10.30
N ALA A 104 -10.36 -3.57 11.61
CA ALA A 104 -11.43 -4.04 12.51
C ALA A 104 -12.81 -3.42 12.21
N TYR A 105 -12.85 -2.32 11.47
CA TYR A 105 -14.09 -1.60 11.14
C TYR A 105 -14.74 -2.04 9.82
N VAL A 106 -14.14 -2.98 9.08
CA VAL A 106 -14.73 -3.52 7.83
C VAL A 106 -15.40 -4.86 8.10
N ASP A 107 -16.46 -5.14 7.37
CA ASP A 107 -17.06 -6.47 7.34
C ASP A 107 -16.09 -7.46 6.67
N LYS A 108 -15.89 -8.62 7.28
CA LYS A 108 -14.88 -9.59 6.85
C LYS A 108 -15.21 -10.28 5.53
N LYS A 109 -16.49 -10.47 5.22
CA LYS A 109 -16.92 -11.14 4.00
C LYS A 109 -16.89 -10.21 2.80
N THR A 110 -17.39 -9.00 2.98
CA THR A 110 -17.47 -8.00 1.90
C THR A 110 -16.23 -7.14 1.80
N ARG A 111 -15.35 -7.15 2.82
CA ARG A 111 -14.13 -6.32 2.95
C ARG A 111 -14.39 -4.84 2.72
N ALA A 112 -15.53 -4.36 3.18
CA ALA A 112 -15.95 -2.98 3.01
C ALA A 112 -16.68 -2.47 4.26
N ILE A 113 -16.68 -1.14 4.46
CA ILE A 113 -17.49 -0.47 5.49
C ILE A 113 -18.96 -0.46 5.07
N LYS A 114 -19.20 -0.18 3.78
CA LYS A 114 -20.51 -0.24 3.12
C LYS A 114 -20.44 -1.32 2.06
N PRO A 115 -21.29 -2.34 2.11
CA PRO A 115 -21.24 -3.48 1.17
C PRO A 115 -21.24 -3.06 -0.30
N GLU A 116 -21.98 -2.01 -0.65
CA GLU A 116 -22.09 -1.50 -2.01
C GLU A 116 -20.83 -0.79 -2.51
N LEU A 117 -19.91 -0.38 -1.62
CA LEU A 117 -18.72 0.39 -2.00
C LEU A 117 -17.45 -0.33 -1.60
N LEU A 118 -16.80 -0.96 -2.57
CA LEU A 118 -15.49 -1.58 -2.37
C LEU A 118 -14.38 -0.58 -2.65
N VAL A 119 -13.38 -0.54 -1.76
CA VAL A 119 -12.15 0.23 -1.94
C VAL A 119 -10.97 -0.66 -1.63
N LEU A 120 -10.13 -0.93 -2.61
CA LEU A 120 -8.95 -1.77 -2.44
C LEU A 120 -7.74 -1.25 -3.23
N VAL A 121 -6.55 -1.63 -2.83
CA VAL A 121 -5.34 -1.36 -3.63
C VAL A 121 -5.31 -2.30 -4.82
N GLY A 122 -5.23 -1.73 -6.02
CA GLY A 122 -5.27 -2.44 -7.30
C GLY A 122 -3.96 -3.12 -7.67
N LEU A 123 -3.36 -3.85 -6.73
CA LEU A 123 -2.11 -4.58 -6.92
C LEU A 123 -2.28 -6.06 -6.58
N CYS A 124 -1.82 -6.91 -7.49
CA CYS A 124 -1.76 -8.34 -7.27
C CYS A 124 -0.78 -8.67 -6.14
N THR A 125 -1.21 -9.50 -5.20
CA THR A 125 -0.42 -9.89 -4.03
C THR A 125 0.80 -10.75 -4.37
N HIS A 126 0.87 -11.30 -5.58
CA HIS A 126 2.02 -12.09 -6.02
C HIS A 126 3.27 -11.20 -6.25
N LEU A 127 3.27 -10.34 -7.27
CA LEU A 127 4.40 -9.49 -7.64
C LEU A 127 4.00 -8.04 -7.96
N GLY A 128 2.82 -7.59 -7.55
CA GLY A 128 2.41 -6.20 -7.69
C GLY A 128 1.89 -5.77 -9.07
N CYS A 129 1.61 -6.71 -9.99
CA CYS A 129 0.92 -6.37 -11.23
C CYS A 129 -0.46 -5.79 -10.92
N SER A 130 -0.97 -4.87 -11.77
CA SER A 130 -2.34 -4.37 -11.63
C SER A 130 -3.31 -5.37 -12.27
N PRO A 131 -4.24 -5.98 -11.50
CA PRO A 131 -5.23 -6.90 -12.06
C PRO A 131 -6.26 -6.15 -12.92
N SER A 132 -6.74 -6.78 -13.96
CA SER A 132 -7.81 -6.28 -14.80
C SER A 132 -9.16 -6.48 -14.13
N PHE A 133 -10.01 -5.47 -14.16
CA PHE A 133 -11.39 -5.54 -13.74
C PHE A 133 -12.22 -6.33 -14.76
N ARG A 134 -12.86 -7.41 -14.33
CA ARG A 134 -13.61 -8.34 -15.15
C ARG A 134 -14.96 -8.62 -14.49
N PRO A 135 -15.92 -7.67 -14.64
CA PRO A 135 -17.25 -7.78 -14.01
C PRO A 135 -18.16 -8.80 -14.68
N GLU A 136 -17.81 -9.29 -15.87
CA GLU A 136 -18.65 -10.22 -16.65
C GLU A 136 -18.82 -11.55 -15.90
N VAL A 137 -19.98 -12.16 -16.03
CA VAL A 137 -20.26 -13.50 -15.50
C VAL A 137 -20.03 -14.52 -16.60
N ALA A 138 -19.32 -15.62 -16.27
CA ALA A 138 -19.04 -16.76 -17.15
C ALA A 138 -18.47 -16.40 -18.55
N PRO A 139 -17.49 -15.50 -18.66
CA PRO A 139 -16.87 -15.23 -19.96
C PRO A 139 -16.10 -16.45 -20.45
N ALA A 140 -15.98 -16.61 -21.76
CA ALA A 140 -15.40 -17.80 -22.38
C ALA A 140 -13.94 -18.08 -21.95
N ASP A 141 -13.17 -17.03 -21.65
CA ASP A 141 -11.75 -17.13 -21.26
C ASP A 141 -11.53 -17.43 -19.76
N LEU A 142 -12.49 -17.15 -18.89
CA LEU A 142 -12.38 -17.37 -17.44
C LEU A 142 -13.22 -18.56 -16.94
N GLY A 143 -14.13 -19.05 -17.76
CA GLY A 143 -14.96 -20.23 -17.50
C GLY A 143 -16.28 -19.97 -16.80
N PRO A 144 -17.13 -21.01 -16.68
CA PRO A 144 -18.50 -20.87 -16.19
C PRO A 144 -18.62 -20.52 -14.70
N ASP A 145 -17.61 -20.81 -13.91
CA ASP A 145 -17.60 -20.55 -12.46
C ASP A 145 -17.18 -19.10 -12.11
N TRP A 146 -16.85 -18.30 -13.14
CA TRP A 146 -16.51 -16.91 -12.94
C TRP A 146 -17.76 -16.05 -12.76
N VAL A 147 -17.85 -15.35 -11.65
CA VAL A 147 -19.00 -14.50 -11.27
C VAL A 147 -18.68 -13.02 -11.20
N GLY A 148 -17.59 -12.62 -11.86
CA GLY A 148 -17.05 -11.27 -11.79
C GLY A 148 -15.97 -11.12 -10.74
N GLY A 149 -15.01 -10.24 -11.00
CA GLY A 149 -13.88 -10.01 -10.10
C GLY A 149 -12.69 -9.35 -10.78
N TYR A 150 -11.50 -9.77 -10.37
CA TYR A 150 -10.24 -9.28 -10.91
C TYR A 150 -9.38 -10.43 -11.41
N PHE A 151 -8.83 -10.27 -12.59
CA PHE A 151 -7.91 -11.22 -13.20
C PHE A 151 -6.53 -10.57 -13.38
N CYS A 152 -5.50 -11.20 -12.84
CA CYS A 152 -4.14 -10.74 -13.02
C CYS A 152 -3.50 -11.39 -14.26
N PRO A 153 -3.22 -10.65 -15.35
CA PRO A 153 -2.73 -11.23 -16.58
C PRO A 153 -1.28 -11.74 -16.50
N CYS A 154 -0.53 -11.32 -15.47
CA CYS A 154 0.88 -11.72 -15.34
C CYS A 154 1.03 -13.23 -15.09
N HIS A 155 0.24 -13.82 -14.19
CA HIS A 155 0.35 -15.24 -13.81
C HIS A 155 -1.02 -15.88 -13.55
N GLY A 156 -2.11 -15.26 -13.99
CA GLY A 156 -3.45 -15.84 -13.90
C GLY A 156 -4.11 -15.83 -12.52
N SER A 157 -3.60 -15.04 -11.56
CA SER A 157 -4.26 -14.91 -10.25
C SER A 157 -5.66 -14.33 -10.40
N ARG A 158 -6.63 -14.91 -9.68
CA ARG A 158 -8.05 -14.55 -9.71
C ARG A 158 -8.49 -14.05 -8.36
N TYR A 159 -9.26 -12.98 -8.34
CA TYR A 159 -9.83 -12.38 -7.14
C TYR A 159 -11.32 -12.10 -7.39
N ASP A 160 -12.11 -12.25 -6.34
CA ASP A 160 -13.52 -11.89 -6.42
C ASP A 160 -13.78 -10.39 -6.22
N MET A 161 -15.03 -9.98 -6.21
CA MET A 161 -15.46 -8.60 -6.00
C MET A 161 -15.36 -8.11 -4.55
N ALA A 162 -14.74 -8.87 -3.65
CA ALA A 162 -14.28 -8.44 -2.32
C ALA A 162 -12.75 -8.46 -2.22
N GLY A 163 -12.02 -8.78 -3.31
CA GLY A 163 -10.58 -8.93 -3.32
C GLY A 163 -10.09 -10.19 -2.61
N ARG A 164 -10.96 -11.21 -2.42
CA ARG A 164 -10.56 -12.52 -1.89
C ARG A 164 -9.99 -13.35 -3.03
N VAL A 165 -8.89 -14.04 -2.77
CA VAL A 165 -8.21 -14.86 -3.78
C VAL A 165 -8.91 -16.20 -3.96
N TYR A 166 -9.07 -16.65 -5.21
CA TYR A 166 -9.57 -17.99 -5.51
C TYR A 166 -8.55 -19.08 -5.08
N LYS A 167 -9.06 -20.26 -4.72
CA LYS A 167 -8.23 -21.46 -4.49
C LYS A 167 -7.42 -21.79 -5.75
N ALA A 168 -6.27 -22.43 -5.57
CA ALA A 168 -5.32 -22.75 -6.64
C ALA A 168 -4.65 -21.53 -7.33
N CYS A 169 -4.79 -20.31 -6.80
CA CYS A 169 -3.94 -19.19 -7.18
C CYS A 169 -2.58 -19.25 -6.50
N LEU A 170 -1.61 -18.49 -7.03
CA LEU A 170 -0.21 -18.49 -6.54
C LEU A 170 -0.07 -18.04 -5.09
N LEU A 171 -0.94 -17.14 -4.63
CA LEU A 171 -1.02 -16.71 -3.24
C LEU A 171 -2.46 -16.80 -2.73
N TYR A 172 -2.62 -17.41 -1.57
CA TYR A 172 -3.93 -17.65 -0.95
C TYR A 172 -4.46 -16.49 -0.13
N THR A 173 -3.62 -15.53 0.23
CA THR A 173 -4.01 -14.37 1.05
C THR A 173 -3.80 -13.06 0.30
N SER A 174 -4.78 -12.18 0.35
CA SER A 174 -4.67 -10.82 -0.16
C SER A 174 -4.47 -9.86 1.01
N PRO A 175 -3.28 -9.24 1.16
CA PRO A 175 -3.07 -8.27 2.23
C PRO A 175 -3.97 -7.05 2.04
N SER A 176 -4.43 -6.51 3.16
CA SER A 176 -5.14 -5.23 3.19
C SER A 176 -4.23 -4.10 2.69
N PRO A 177 -4.79 -3.04 2.08
CA PRO A 177 -4.04 -1.83 1.73
C PRO A 177 -3.23 -1.24 2.88
N ARG A 178 -3.62 -1.52 4.13
CA ARG A 178 -2.95 -1.03 5.33
C ARG A 178 -1.79 -1.89 5.83
N ASP A 179 -1.68 -3.15 5.41
CA ASP A 179 -0.60 -4.05 5.86
C ASP A 179 0.77 -3.67 5.31
N LYS A 180 0.82 -2.86 4.27
CA LYS A 180 2.07 -2.35 3.70
C LYS A 180 2.63 -1.14 4.45
N ARG A 181 2.16 -0.85 5.66
CA ARG A 181 2.64 0.26 6.50
C ARG A 181 3.67 -0.13 7.55
N GLN A 182 4.15 -1.36 7.54
CA GLN A 182 5.25 -1.75 8.44
C GLN A 182 6.59 -1.55 7.75
#